data_2c61c337498fe4ffaf2d31f5615630fc
#
_entry.id   2c61c337498fe4ffaf2d31f5615630fc
#
_cell.length_a   1.000
_cell.length_b   1.000
_cell.length_c   1.000
_cell.angle_alpha   90.00
_cell.angle_beta   90.00
_cell.angle_gamma   90.00
#
_symmetry.space_group_name_H-M   'P 1'
#
loop_
_entity.id
_entity.type
_entity.pdbx_description
1 polymer ?
#
loop_
_entity_poly.entity_id
_entity_poly.type
_entity_poly.pdbx_seq_one_letter_code
_entity_poly.pdbx_strand_id
1 'polypeptide(L)'
;MAETNEDKILNLVKATLGYKSAVRDELLKMIVKSVVDELEIQKRIKLDFENAEHLMFIVDYAVFRYENKGGSVMPRNLEYRLRNLIIKFGGA
;
A
#
# COMPACT_ATOMS: atom_id res chain seq x y z
N MET A 1 -8.98 -19.57 9.80
CA MET A 1 -7.83 -18.75 10.19
C MET A 1 -8.12 -17.28 9.93
N ALA A 2 -7.67 -16.44 10.83
CA ALA A 2 -7.88 -15.01 10.66
C ALA A 2 -7.05 -14.50 9.49
N GLU A 3 -7.65 -13.62 8.69
CA GLU A 3 -6.96 -12.97 7.60
C GLU A 3 -5.97 -11.95 8.17
N THR A 4 -4.73 -11.97 7.69
CA THR A 4 -3.75 -10.99 8.12
C THR A 4 -4.02 -9.65 7.46
N ASN A 5 -3.43 -8.57 7.99
CA ASN A 5 -3.56 -7.26 7.36
C ASN A 5 -2.99 -7.26 5.96
N GLU A 6 -1.88 -7.97 5.75
CA GLU A 6 -1.28 -8.07 4.44
C GLU A 6 -2.17 -8.82 3.46
N ASP A 7 -2.84 -9.89 3.92
CA ASP A 7 -3.78 -10.62 3.08
C ASP A 7 -4.97 -9.76 2.68
N LYS A 8 -5.48 -8.97 3.62
CA LYS A 8 -6.57 -8.05 3.36
C LYS A 8 -6.18 -7.04 2.28
N ILE A 9 -5.00 -6.45 2.41
CA ILE A 9 -4.50 -5.49 1.44
C ILE A 9 -4.27 -6.16 0.09
N LEU A 10 -3.70 -7.37 0.10
CA LEU A 10 -3.47 -8.11 -1.13
C LEU A 10 -4.79 -8.33 -1.88
N ASN A 11 -5.84 -8.73 -1.17
CA ASN A 11 -7.13 -8.95 -1.81
C ASN A 11 -7.70 -7.68 -2.41
N LEU A 12 -7.51 -6.54 -1.74
CA LEU A 12 -7.96 -5.26 -2.25
C LEU A 12 -7.16 -4.83 -3.49
N VAL A 13 -5.85 -5.08 -3.49
CA VAL A 13 -5.01 -4.81 -4.65
C VAL A 13 -5.47 -5.65 -5.83
N LYS A 14 -5.69 -6.94 -5.61
CA LYS A 14 -6.15 -7.83 -6.68
C LYS A 14 -7.49 -7.39 -7.23
N ALA A 15 -8.41 -6.99 -6.35
CA ALA A 15 -9.73 -6.50 -6.77
C ALA A 15 -9.58 -5.24 -7.63
N THR A 16 -8.69 -4.34 -7.24
CA THR A 16 -8.44 -3.11 -7.99
C THR A 16 -7.89 -3.39 -9.37
N LEU A 17 -6.98 -4.37 -9.47
CA LEU A 17 -6.35 -4.75 -10.74
C LEU A 17 -7.22 -5.69 -11.57
N GLY A 18 -8.26 -6.27 -10.99
CA GLY A 18 -9.11 -7.22 -11.67
C GLY A 18 -8.54 -8.62 -11.76
N TYR A 19 -7.58 -8.96 -10.92
CA TYR A 19 -6.95 -10.29 -10.92
C TYR A 19 -7.69 -11.25 -10.00
N LYS A 20 -8.05 -12.41 -10.54
CA LYS A 20 -8.72 -13.47 -9.76
C LYS A 20 -7.82 -14.66 -9.50
N SER A 21 -6.79 -14.82 -10.29
CA SER A 21 -5.85 -15.94 -10.19
C SER A 21 -4.80 -15.67 -9.12
N ALA A 22 -4.20 -16.73 -8.58
CA ALA A 22 -3.13 -16.62 -7.58
C ALA A 22 -1.74 -16.52 -8.23
N VAL A 23 -1.68 -16.45 -9.55
CA VAL A 23 -0.40 -16.47 -10.27
C VAL A 23 0.54 -15.35 -9.85
N ARG A 24 0.00 -14.19 -9.53
CA ARG A 24 0.80 -13.02 -9.17
C ARG A 24 0.86 -12.75 -7.68
N ASP A 25 0.29 -13.64 -6.86
CA ASP A 25 0.19 -13.38 -5.42
C ASP A 25 1.54 -13.16 -4.75
N GLU A 26 2.53 -13.96 -5.09
CA GLU A 26 3.86 -13.82 -4.48
C GLU A 26 4.45 -12.43 -4.76
N LEU A 27 4.39 -11.99 -6.01
CA LEU A 27 4.90 -10.68 -6.39
C LEU A 27 4.12 -9.57 -5.69
N LEU A 28 2.80 -9.67 -5.70
CA LEU A 28 1.95 -8.64 -5.08
C LEU A 28 2.15 -8.59 -3.57
N LYS A 29 2.34 -9.74 -2.93
CA LYS A 29 2.63 -9.78 -1.49
C LYS A 29 3.92 -9.03 -1.17
N MET A 30 4.96 -9.23 -1.98
CA MET A 30 6.22 -8.55 -1.77
C MET A 30 6.08 -7.05 -1.96
N ILE A 31 5.29 -6.63 -2.95
CA ILE A 31 5.05 -5.21 -3.19
C ILE A 31 4.28 -4.60 -2.02
N VAL A 32 3.23 -5.26 -1.54
CA VAL A 32 2.46 -4.79 -0.40
C VAL A 32 3.36 -4.67 0.83
N LYS A 33 4.17 -5.69 1.10
CA LYS A 33 5.08 -5.66 2.23
C LYS A 33 6.06 -4.50 2.12
N SER A 34 6.60 -4.28 0.93
CA SER A 34 7.57 -3.18 0.74
C SER A 34 6.92 -1.83 0.95
N VAL A 35 5.66 -1.66 0.54
CA VAL A 35 4.93 -0.42 0.76
C VAL A 35 4.68 -0.20 2.25
N VAL A 36 4.20 -1.23 2.95
CA VAL A 36 3.94 -1.13 4.39
C VAL A 36 5.22 -0.81 5.15
N ASP A 37 6.31 -1.53 4.82
CA ASP A 37 7.60 -1.30 5.49
C ASP A 37 8.10 0.12 5.24
N GLU A 38 7.99 0.61 4.02
CA GLU A 38 8.42 1.97 3.70
C GLU A 38 7.66 2.98 4.55
N LEU A 39 6.33 2.83 4.63
CA LEU A 39 5.50 3.77 5.38
C LEU A 39 5.77 3.73 6.87
N GLU A 40 5.92 2.53 7.43
CA GLU A 40 6.13 2.39 8.86
C GLU A 40 7.54 2.68 9.32
N ILE A 41 8.53 2.21 8.55
CA ILE A 41 9.93 2.30 8.96
C ILE A 41 10.57 3.59 8.46
N GLN A 42 10.46 3.87 7.17
CA GLN A 42 11.14 5.02 6.58
C GLN A 42 10.39 6.33 6.81
N LYS A 43 9.07 6.31 6.69
CA LYS A 43 8.24 7.50 6.87
C LYS A 43 7.71 7.62 8.29
N ARG A 44 7.89 6.59 9.12
CA ARG A 44 7.48 6.57 10.52
C ARG A 44 6.01 6.90 10.74
N ILE A 45 5.17 6.43 9.82
CA ILE A 45 3.73 6.59 9.94
C ILE A 45 3.17 5.45 10.78
N LYS A 46 2.34 5.78 11.76
CA LYS A 46 1.65 4.76 12.55
C LYS A 46 0.42 4.32 11.77
N LEU A 47 0.57 3.23 11.02
CA LEU A 47 -0.52 2.72 10.19
C LEU A 47 -1.60 2.09 11.05
N ASP A 48 -2.84 2.43 10.74
CA ASP A 48 -4.02 1.84 11.36
C ASP A 48 -4.78 1.09 10.28
N PHE A 49 -4.70 -0.25 10.32
CA PHE A 49 -5.30 -1.07 9.28
C PHE A 49 -6.82 -1.14 9.38
N GLU A 50 -7.40 -0.52 10.40
CA GLU A 50 -8.84 -0.34 10.50
C GLU A 50 -9.30 1.00 9.90
N ASN A 51 -8.36 1.88 9.58
CA ASN A 51 -8.65 3.19 9.01
C ASN A 51 -8.72 3.09 7.49
N ALA A 52 -9.88 3.41 6.91
CA ALA A 52 -10.08 3.29 5.47
C ALA A 52 -9.11 4.17 4.68
N GLU A 53 -8.80 5.35 5.18
CA GLU A 53 -7.86 6.25 4.50
C GLU A 53 -6.48 5.61 4.38
N HIS A 54 -6.00 4.96 5.47
CA HIS A 54 -4.73 4.27 5.45
C HIS A 54 -4.75 3.10 4.48
N LEU A 55 -5.79 2.27 4.56
CA LEU A 55 -5.91 1.11 3.68
C LEU A 55 -5.95 1.51 2.22
N MET A 56 -6.76 2.50 1.87
CA MET A 56 -6.90 2.91 0.49
C MET A 56 -5.60 3.50 -0.05
N PHE A 57 -4.87 4.25 0.79
CA PHE A 57 -3.59 4.77 0.35
C PHE A 57 -2.59 3.63 0.08
N ILE A 58 -2.54 2.64 0.98
CA ILE A 58 -1.63 1.50 0.80
C ILE A 58 -1.96 0.76 -0.49
N VAL A 59 -3.26 0.51 -0.74
CA VAL A 59 -3.69 -0.17 -1.95
C VAL A 59 -3.31 0.61 -3.20
N ASP A 60 -3.61 1.90 -3.21
CA ASP A 60 -3.33 2.75 -4.37
C ASP A 60 -1.82 2.85 -4.63
N TYR A 61 -1.03 2.97 -3.59
CA TYR A 61 0.42 3.04 -3.72
C TYR A 61 0.98 1.70 -4.22
N ALA A 62 0.46 0.59 -3.71
CA ALA A 62 0.91 -0.73 -4.16
C ALA A 62 0.57 -0.95 -5.63
N VAL A 63 -0.64 -0.56 -6.04
CA VAL A 63 -1.05 -0.65 -7.45
C VAL A 63 -0.13 0.20 -8.32
N PHE A 64 0.14 1.44 -7.90
CA PHE A 64 1.04 2.30 -8.64
C PHE A 64 2.42 1.66 -8.79
N ARG A 65 2.96 1.13 -7.69
CA ARG A 65 4.29 0.51 -7.73
C ARG A 65 4.32 -0.71 -8.65
N TYR A 66 3.25 -1.49 -8.63
CA TYR A 66 3.15 -2.66 -9.49
C TYR A 66 3.11 -2.26 -10.96
N GLU A 67 2.33 -1.24 -11.29
CA GLU A 67 2.16 -0.81 -12.68
C GLU A 67 3.35 -0.02 -13.21
N ASN A 68 4.18 0.52 -12.33
CA ASN A 68 5.30 1.38 -12.71
C ASN A 68 6.62 0.86 -12.19
N LYS A 69 6.93 -0.39 -12.50
CA LYS A 69 8.13 -1.06 -12.01
C LYS A 69 9.44 -0.39 -12.43
N GLY A 70 9.40 0.42 -13.46
CA GLY A 70 10.59 1.10 -13.97
C GLY A 70 10.98 2.36 -13.21
N GLY A 71 10.31 2.67 -12.13
CA GLY A 71 10.68 3.80 -11.30
C GLY A 71 10.08 5.14 -11.71
N SER A 72 8.83 5.12 -12.14
CA SER A 72 8.12 6.37 -12.46
C SER A 72 7.98 7.25 -11.23
N VAL A 73 7.88 8.56 -11.46
CA VAL A 73 7.65 9.51 -10.38
C VAL A 73 6.25 9.31 -9.81
N MET A 74 6.15 9.34 -8.47
CA MET A 74 4.86 9.20 -7.81
C MET A 74 3.90 10.29 -8.27
N PRO A 75 2.64 9.93 -8.62
CA PRO A 75 1.66 10.93 -9.00
C PRO A 75 1.42 11.94 -7.88
N ARG A 76 1.09 13.15 -8.28
CA ARG A 76 0.91 14.26 -7.34
C ARG A 76 -0.17 13.95 -6.29
N ASN A 77 -1.25 13.29 -6.68
CA ASN A 77 -2.31 12.95 -5.72
C ASN A 77 -1.84 11.96 -4.65
N LEU A 78 -1.01 10.99 -5.01
CA LEU A 78 -0.45 10.07 -4.03
C LEU A 78 0.56 10.78 -3.14
N GLU A 79 1.38 11.66 -3.71
CA GLU A 79 2.33 12.46 -2.95
C GLU A 79 1.62 13.33 -1.92
N TYR A 80 0.54 13.96 -2.33
CA TYR A 80 -0.26 14.79 -1.44
C TYR A 80 -0.85 14.00 -0.29
N ARG A 81 -1.40 12.82 -0.60
CA ARG A 81 -1.97 11.94 0.43
C ARG A 81 -0.90 11.41 1.37
N LEU A 82 0.26 11.06 0.83
CA LEU A 82 1.38 10.61 1.67
C LEU A 82 1.81 11.71 2.64
N ARG A 83 1.93 12.93 2.14
CA ARG A 83 2.31 14.07 2.98
C ARG A 83 1.29 14.28 4.10
N ASN A 84 0.01 14.16 3.78
CA ASN A 84 -1.03 14.29 4.79
C ASN A 84 -0.95 13.20 5.85
N LEU A 85 -0.64 11.97 5.45
CA LEU A 85 -0.47 10.88 6.40
C LEU A 85 0.73 11.12 7.31
N ILE A 86 1.82 11.63 6.75
CA ILE A 86 3.00 11.96 7.56
C ILE A 86 2.67 13.03 8.59
N ILE A 87 1.94 14.06 8.17
CA ILE A 87 1.57 15.16 9.07
C ILE A 87 0.64 14.68 10.18
N LYS A 88 -0.36 13.86 9.83
CA LYS A 88 -1.38 13.42 10.79
C LYS A 88 -0.91 12.28 11.68
N PHE A 89 -0.15 11.34 11.16
CA PHE A 89 0.16 10.09 11.83
C PHE A 89 1.65 9.78 11.90
N GLY A 90 2.49 10.66 11.40
CA GLY A 90 3.92 10.45 11.43
C GLY A 90 4.48 10.66 12.83
N GLY A 91 5.35 9.76 13.25
CA GLY A 91 6.06 9.92 14.50
C GLY A 91 7.19 10.93 14.33
N ALA A 92 7.37 11.73 15.34
CA ALA A 92 8.48 12.69 15.36
C ALA A 92 9.82 11.95 15.51
#